data_dfac7938dfc53f69b12980b6709d5804
#
_entry.id   dfac7938dfc53f69b12980b6709d5804
#
_cell.length_a   1.000
_cell.length_b   1.000
_cell.length_c   1.000
_cell.angle_alpha   90.00
_cell.angle_beta   90.00
_cell.angle_gamma   90.00
#
_symmetry.space_group_name_H-M   'P 1'
#
loop_
_entity.id
_entity.type
_entity.pdbx_description
1 polymer ?
#
loop_
_entity_poly.entity_id
_entity_poly.type
_entity_poly.pdbx_seq_one_letter_code
_entity_poly.pdbx_strand_id
1 'polypeptide(L)'
;MAAAPTLREAARAAAQGVRQALGGSFAAISKWERELGQLRVLANVGELAAGEREFPDDEAYPVHEFPEIVGFLHEQWAGGGEPNAWVEVADGEPDDGMGGARHRGPYNHQRVAALRRRGRGCCVVAPIVLHGRAWGELYVARPAGEPVFGRADADFATVLAAVAAAGIAQTERLAEARRLAFTDALTGLANRRAVDMRLDEALEQHRTGGLVVSLVVCDLNGLKRVNDSRGHAVGDRLLERFGSVLSLCGAMLPGTLAARLGGDEFCLLAVGPESDEVVKVAGELCARAAELDLGEGVAVGVASTGDPIGPVRSARRLFRLADAAQYRAKAAQSGEPVVAGRHGGAQDPVVRLADSPQPRSGPERRRFRR
;
A
#
# COMPACT_ATOMS: atom_id res chain seq x y z
N MET A 1 1.87 13.25 -11.66
CA MET A 1 1.33 11.95 -12.13
C MET A 1 0.03 11.68 -11.40
N ALA A 2 -1.07 11.37 -12.11
CA ALA A 2 -2.30 10.93 -11.45
C ALA A 2 -2.00 9.64 -10.66
N ALA A 3 -2.43 9.58 -9.39
CA ALA A 3 -2.32 8.36 -8.59
C ALA A 3 -3.06 7.23 -9.31
N ALA A 4 -2.50 6.01 -9.32
CA ALA A 4 -3.26 4.88 -9.83
C ALA A 4 -4.46 4.64 -8.92
N PRO A 5 -5.60 4.21 -9.47
CA PRO A 5 -6.78 3.95 -8.68
C PRO A 5 -6.47 2.90 -7.60
N THR A 6 -6.99 3.12 -6.42
CA THR A 6 -6.97 2.14 -5.34
C THR A 6 -7.91 0.97 -5.68
N LEU A 7 -7.77 -0.15 -4.97
CA LEU A 7 -8.70 -1.27 -5.13
C LEU A 7 -10.16 -0.86 -4.89
N ARG A 8 -10.42 0.02 -3.90
CA ARG A 8 -11.78 0.55 -3.62
C ARG A 8 -12.30 1.42 -4.79
N GLU A 9 -11.47 2.27 -5.37
CA GLU A 9 -11.85 3.09 -6.53
C GLU A 9 -12.10 2.23 -7.78
N ALA A 10 -11.30 1.19 -8.01
CA ALA A 10 -11.51 0.24 -9.10
C ALA A 10 -12.83 -0.54 -8.89
N ALA A 11 -13.10 -1.01 -7.67
CA ALA A 11 -14.34 -1.66 -7.30
C ALA A 11 -15.55 -0.73 -7.49
N ARG A 12 -15.46 0.54 -7.08
CA ARG A 12 -16.49 1.55 -7.31
C ARG A 12 -16.77 1.76 -8.79
N ALA A 13 -15.74 1.93 -9.59
CA ALA A 13 -15.89 2.14 -11.04
C ALA A 13 -16.55 0.92 -11.73
N ALA A 14 -16.13 -0.29 -11.35
CA ALA A 14 -16.73 -1.52 -11.85
C ALA A 14 -18.20 -1.66 -11.41
N ALA A 15 -18.50 -1.44 -10.12
CA ALA A 15 -19.88 -1.46 -9.60
C ALA A 15 -20.79 -0.45 -10.33
N GLN A 16 -20.29 0.77 -10.57
CA GLN A 16 -21.02 1.81 -11.28
C GLN A 16 -21.34 1.39 -12.73
N GLY A 17 -20.35 0.85 -13.45
CA GLY A 17 -20.52 0.39 -14.82
C GLY A 17 -21.55 -0.76 -14.91
N VAL A 18 -21.44 -1.73 -14.00
CA VAL A 18 -22.37 -2.88 -13.99
C VAL A 18 -23.76 -2.47 -13.57
N ARG A 19 -23.92 -1.58 -12.58
CA ARG A 19 -25.21 -1.02 -12.19
C ARG A 19 -25.94 -0.41 -13.39
N GLN A 20 -25.22 0.41 -14.16
CA GLN A 20 -25.79 1.05 -15.35
C GLN A 20 -26.15 0.03 -16.45
N ALA A 21 -25.27 -0.93 -16.71
CA ALA A 21 -25.48 -1.94 -17.75
C ALA A 21 -26.67 -2.85 -17.47
N LEU A 22 -26.94 -3.18 -16.20
CA LEU A 22 -28.08 -4.03 -15.77
C LEU A 22 -29.35 -3.23 -15.42
N GLY A 23 -29.31 -1.89 -15.47
CA GLY A 23 -30.44 -1.06 -15.07
C GLY A 23 -30.80 -1.25 -13.60
N GLY A 24 -29.81 -1.40 -12.73
CA GLY A 24 -30.00 -1.47 -11.28
C GLY A 24 -30.04 -0.09 -10.63
N SER A 25 -30.75 0.04 -9.51
CA SER A 25 -30.70 1.26 -8.68
C SER A 25 -29.48 1.27 -7.75
N PHE A 26 -29.00 0.10 -7.36
CA PHE A 26 -27.86 -0.09 -6.44
C PHE A 26 -26.91 -1.18 -6.95
N ALA A 27 -25.62 -1.03 -6.70
CA ALA A 27 -24.65 -2.11 -6.87
C ALA A 27 -23.56 -2.04 -5.81
N ALA A 28 -22.97 -3.20 -5.52
CA ALA A 28 -21.84 -3.34 -4.62
C ALA A 28 -20.82 -4.35 -5.17
N ILE A 29 -19.55 -4.14 -4.81
CA ILE A 29 -18.50 -5.16 -4.96
C ILE A 29 -17.94 -5.47 -3.59
N SER A 30 -17.93 -6.75 -3.26
CA SER A 30 -17.38 -7.29 -2.02
C SER A 30 -16.19 -8.20 -2.30
N LYS A 31 -15.19 -8.17 -1.42
CA LYS A 31 -14.01 -9.03 -1.46
C LYS A 31 -14.10 -10.12 -0.40
N TRP A 32 -13.72 -11.32 -0.75
CA TRP A 32 -13.58 -12.42 0.16
C TRP A 32 -12.29 -12.32 0.99
N GLU A 33 -12.44 -12.12 2.30
CA GLU A 33 -11.35 -12.17 3.29
C GLU A 33 -11.29 -13.56 3.92
N ARG A 34 -10.49 -14.45 3.32
CA ARG A 34 -10.43 -15.88 3.68
C ARG A 34 -10.04 -16.13 5.13
N GLU A 35 -9.06 -15.38 5.63
CA GLU A 35 -8.54 -15.52 6.99
C GLU A 35 -9.57 -15.14 8.05
N LEU A 36 -10.47 -14.22 7.71
CA LEU A 36 -11.54 -13.74 8.59
C LEU A 36 -12.87 -14.44 8.34
N GLY A 37 -12.98 -15.26 7.30
CA GLY A 37 -14.21 -15.97 6.95
C GLY A 37 -15.37 -15.02 6.59
N GLN A 38 -15.10 -13.89 5.92
CA GLN A 38 -16.12 -12.88 5.65
C GLN A 38 -16.00 -12.26 4.26
N LEU A 39 -17.12 -11.76 3.74
CA LEU A 39 -17.18 -10.86 2.59
C LEU A 39 -17.15 -9.42 3.09
N ARG A 40 -16.10 -8.68 2.77
CA ARG A 40 -16.02 -7.24 3.05
C ARG A 40 -16.48 -6.44 1.84
N VAL A 41 -17.40 -5.51 2.06
CA VAL A 41 -17.84 -4.57 1.03
C VAL A 41 -16.72 -3.56 0.76
N LEU A 42 -16.28 -3.47 -0.49
CA LEU A 42 -15.26 -2.51 -0.93
C LEU A 42 -15.87 -1.20 -1.39
N ALA A 43 -17.01 -1.27 -2.11
CA ALA A 43 -17.70 -0.10 -2.59
C ALA A 43 -19.19 -0.39 -2.82
N ASN A 44 -20.03 0.59 -2.49
CA ASN A 44 -21.45 0.68 -2.78
C ASN A 44 -21.69 1.84 -3.73
N VAL A 45 -22.58 1.69 -4.70
CA VAL A 45 -22.93 2.75 -5.67
C VAL A 45 -24.42 2.78 -5.98
N GLY A 46 -24.94 3.97 -6.28
CA GLY A 46 -26.34 4.20 -6.62
C GLY A 46 -27.17 4.66 -5.42
N GLU A 47 -28.39 4.15 -5.28
CA GLU A 47 -29.31 4.51 -4.19
C GLU A 47 -28.91 3.77 -2.91
N LEU A 48 -28.26 4.50 -2.01
CA LEU A 48 -27.81 3.97 -0.72
C LEU A 48 -28.98 3.97 0.27
N ALA A 49 -29.20 2.86 0.95
CA ALA A 49 -30.15 2.77 2.05
C ALA A 49 -29.58 3.44 3.31
N ALA A 50 -30.46 3.66 4.31
CA ALA A 50 -30.06 4.25 5.57
C ALA A 50 -28.92 3.43 6.23
N GLY A 51 -27.79 4.09 6.52
CA GLY A 51 -26.61 3.48 7.12
C GLY A 51 -25.59 2.92 6.09
N GLU A 52 -25.93 2.84 4.82
CA GLU A 52 -24.97 2.47 3.77
C GLU A 52 -24.06 3.66 3.42
N ARG A 53 -22.79 3.38 3.12
CA ARG A 53 -21.79 4.35 2.66
C ARG A 53 -21.17 3.89 1.35
N GLU A 54 -20.72 4.83 0.52
CA GLU A 54 -20.03 4.50 -0.74
C GLU A 54 -18.78 3.65 -0.49
N PHE A 55 -17.99 3.98 0.52
CA PHE A 55 -16.82 3.22 0.97
C PHE A 55 -16.98 2.85 2.46
N PRO A 56 -17.69 1.76 2.77
CA PRO A 56 -17.87 1.36 4.16
C PRO A 56 -16.55 0.83 4.75
N ASP A 57 -16.28 1.19 6.01
CA ASP A 57 -15.11 0.69 6.72
C ASP A 57 -15.39 -0.63 7.43
N ASP A 58 -16.61 -0.83 7.90
CA ASP A 58 -17.00 -1.94 8.78
C ASP A 58 -18.08 -2.87 8.19
N GLU A 59 -18.51 -2.67 6.93
CA GLU A 59 -19.52 -3.52 6.32
C GLU A 59 -18.90 -4.83 5.84
N ALA A 60 -19.10 -5.90 6.62
CA ALA A 60 -18.67 -7.24 6.30
C ALA A 60 -19.74 -8.27 6.67
N TYR A 61 -19.82 -9.33 5.88
CA TYR A 61 -20.82 -10.39 6.03
C TYR A 61 -20.11 -11.71 6.31
N PRO A 62 -20.34 -12.35 7.49
CA PRO A 62 -19.80 -13.66 7.80
C PRO A 62 -20.31 -14.72 6.83
N VAL A 63 -19.41 -15.47 6.22
CA VAL A 63 -19.79 -16.42 5.14
C VAL A 63 -20.66 -17.54 5.63
N HIS A 64 -20.54 -17.96 6.90
CA HIS A 64 -21.38 -19.00 7.47
C HIS A 64 -22.88 -18.61 7.52
N GLU A 65 -23.21 -17.32 7.41
CA GLU A 65 -24.59 -16.83 7.28
C GLU A 65 -25.10 -16.87 5.83
N PHE A 66 -24.24 -17.16 4.86
CA PHE A 66 -24.52 -17.17 3.43
C PHE A 66 -24.08 -18.51 2.81
N PRO A 67 -24.85 -19.61 2.97
CA PRO A 67 -24.48 -20.93 2.50
C PRO A 67 -24.17 -21.02 1.00
N GLU A 68 -24.81 -20.20 0.18
CA GLU A 68 -24.56 -20.13 -1.26
C GLU A 68 -23.14 -19.62 -1.57
N ILE A 69 -22.57 -18.75 -0.73
CA ILE A 69 -21.20 -18.28 -0.87
C ILE A 69 -20.22 -19.43 -0.56
N VAL A 70 -20.57 -20.30 0.40
CA VAL A 70 -19.78 -21.50 0.70
C VAL A 70 -19.70 -22.41 -0.54
N GLY A 71 -20.76 -22.53 -1.32
CA GLY A 71 -20.75 -23.26 -2.60
C GLY A 71 -19.76 -22.71 -3.62
N PHE A 72 -19.51 -21.39 -3.62
CA PHE A 72 -18.48 -20.78 -4.46
C PHE A 72 -17.07 -21.03 -3.94
N LEU A 73 -16.92 -21.06 -2.64
CA LEU A 73 -15.62 -21.16 -1.99
C LEU A 73 -15.09 -22.59 -1.97
N HIS A 74 -16.01 -23.57 -1.99
CA HIS A 74 -15.69 -24.98 -2.08
C HIS A 74 -15.55 -25.38 -3.55
N GLU A 75 -14.55 -24.91 -4.24
CA GLU A 75 -13.90 -25.51 -5.41
C GLU A 75 -14.79 -26.40 -6.35
N GLN A 76 -16.11 -26.22 -6.35
CA GLN A 76 -16.99 -26.91 -7.29
C GLN A 76 -16.59 -26.61 -8.75
N TRP A 77 -15.78 -25.55 -8.91
CA TRP A 77 -15.20 -25.17 -10.21
C TRP A 77 -13.95 -25.98 -10.59
N ALA A 78 -13.29 -26.63 -9.63
CA ALA A 78 -12.20 -27.57 -9.93
C ALA A 78 -12.67 -28.77 -10.77
N GLY A 79 -13.99 -29.06 -10.78
CA GLY A 79 -14.65 -30.05 -11.62
C GLY A 79 -15.18 -29.54 -12.98
N GLY A 80 -14.88 -28.29 -13.39
CA GLY A 80 -15.27 -27.72 -14.68
C GLY A 80 -16.61 -27.00 -14.71
N GLY A 81 -17.23 -26.69 -13.57
CA GLY A 81 -18.40 -25.82 -13.49
C GLY A 81 -18.04 -24.34 -13.69
N GLU A 82 -18.82 -23.62 -14.51
CA GLU A 82 -18.67 -22.17 -14.64
C GLU A 82 -19.34 -21.44 -13.48
N PRO A 83 -18.72 -20.37 -12.95
CA PRO A 83 -19.35 -19.53 -11.92
C PRO A 83 -20.47 -18.70 -12.53
N ASN A 84 -21.71 -19.13 -12.35
CA ASN A 84 -22.87 -18.45 -12.89
C ASN A 84 -23.48 -17.48 -11.87
N ALA A 85 -23.94 -16.34 -12.35
CA ALA A 85 -24.75 -15.43 -11.56
C ALA A 85 -26.15 -16.05 -11.29
N TRP A 86 -26.76 -15.63 -10.19
CA TRP A 86 -28.12 -16.00 -9.83
C TRP A 86 -28.93 -14.78 -9.39
N VAL A 87 -30.23 -14.96 -9.34
CA VAL A 87 -31.18 -13.90 -8.95
C VAL A 87 -31.89 -14.31 -7.67
N GLU A 88 -32.00 -13.36 -6.75
CA GLU A 88 -32.82 -13.49 -5.54
C GLU A 88 -33.91 -12.42 -5.52
N VAL A 89 -35.09 -12.78 -4.98
CA VAL A 89 -36.27 -11.94 -4.95
C VAL A 89 -36.79 -11.80 -3.52
N ALA A 90 -37.09 -10.57 -3.11
CA ALA A 90 -37.55 -10.27 -1.77
C ALA A 90 -38.86 -10.98 -1.39
N ASP A 91 -39.80 -11.09 -2.34
CA ASP A 91 -41.13 -11.67 -2.13
C ASP A 91 -41.25 -13.11 -2.72
N GLY A 92 -40.11 -13.76 -2.97
CA GLY A 92 -40.08 -15.13 -3.45
C GLY A 92 -40.43 -16.12 -2.34
N GLU A 93 -41.55 -16.87 -2.47
CA GLU A 93 -41.75 -18.08 -1.67
C GLU A 93 -40.76 -19.17 -2.10
N PRO A 94 -40.35 -20.08 -1.17
CA PRO A 94 -39.63 -21.28 -1.56
C PRO A 94 -40.43 -22.03 -2.64
N ASP A 95 -39.78 -22.40 -3.73
CA ASP A 95 -40.42 -23.11 -4.84
C ASP A 95 -40.88 -24.51 -4.38
N ASP A 96 -42.20 -24.73 -4.33
CA ASP A 96 -42.82 -25.99 -4.00
C ASP A 96 -42.90 -26.95 -5.21
N GLY A 97 -41.98 -26.84 -6.17
CA GLY A 97 -41.64 -27.94 -7.08
C GLY A 97 -42.54 -28.12 -8.33
N MET A 98 -43.37 -27.15 -8.70
CA MET A 98 -44.15 -27.25 -9.91
C MET A 98 -43.96 -26.02 -10.81
N GLY A 99 -43.15 -26.18 -11.84
CA GLY A 99 -43.22 -25.37 -13.06
C GLY A 99 -42.09 -24.41 -13.38
N GLY A 100 -41.26 -24.83 -14.33
CA GLY A 100 -40.41 -23.97 -15.17
C GLY A 100 -39.04 -23.63 -14.54
N ALA A 101 -37.99 -24.16 -15.16
CA ALA A 101 -36.59 -23.95 -14.78
C ALA A 101 -36.20 -22.46 -14.67
N ARG A 102 -36.49 -21.85 -13.54
CA ARG A 102 -35.86 -20.61 -13.11
C ARG A 102 -34.56 -21.00 -12.48
N HIS A 103 -33.46 -20.51 -13.02
CA HIS A 103 -32.15 -20.63 -12.38
C HIS A 103 -32.16 -19.82 -11.08
N ARG A 104 -32.70 -20.42 -10.02
CA ARG A 104 -32.56 -19.93 -8.64
C ARG A 104 -31.38 -20.66 -8.04
N GLY A 105 -30.39 -19.92 -7.62
CA GLY A 105 -29.43 -20.38 -6.64
C GLY A 105 -30.15 -20.82 -5.35
N PRO A 106 -29.47 -21.47 -4.40
CA PRO A 106 -30.05 -21.84 -3.11
C PRO A 106 -30.63 -20.59 -2.43
N TYR A 107 -31.92 -20.68 -1.98
CA TYR A 107 -32.61 -19.59 -1.31
C TYR A 107 -31.88 -19.16 -0.04
N ASN A 108 -31.58 -17.88 0.07
CA ASN A 108 -30.89 -17.32 1.23
C ASN A 108 -31.77 -16.39 2.06
N HIS A 109 -32.23 -16.87 3.20
CA HIS A 109 -33.05 -16.09 4.12
C HIS A 109 -32.42 -14.77 4.57
N GLN A 110 -31.11 -14.75 4.80
CA GLN A 110 -30.37 -13.56 5.25
C GLN A 110 -30.36 -12.48 4.15
N ARG A 111 -30.07 -12.87 2.90
CA ARG A 111 -30.04 -11.97 1.77
C ARG A 111 -31.42 -11.43 1.44
N VAL A 112 -32.45 -12.28 1.44
CA VAL A 112 -33.83 -11.86 1.28
C VAL A 112 -34.28 -10.90 2.39
N ALA A 113 -33.94 -11.17 3.63
CA ALA A 113 -34.20 -10.25 4.74
C ALA A 113 -33.47 -8.91 4.55
N ALA A 114 -32.25 -8.91 4.03
CA ALA A 114 -31.50 -7.71 3.72
C ALA A 114 -32.13 -6.90 2.58
N LEU A 115 -32.62 -7.58 1.52
CA LEU A 115 -33.37 -6.92 0.43
C LEU A 115 -34.57 -6.16 0.99
N ARG A 116 -35.40 -6.84 1.79
CA ARG A 116 -36.61 -6.25 2.39
C ARG A 116 -36.29 -5.05 3.28
N ARG A 117 -35.30 -5.18 4.18
CA ARG A 117 -34.88 -4.08 5.07
C ARG A 117 -34.41 -2.85 4.32
N ARG A 118 -33.84 -3.04 3.12
CA ARG A 118 -33.28 -1.97 2.29
C ARG A 118 -34.22 -1.47 1.20
N GLY A 119 -35.49 -1.93 1.18
CA GLY A 119 -36.49 -1.56 0.18
C GLY A 119 -36.18 -2.07 -1.23
N ARG A 120 -35.35 -3.12 -1.35
CA ARG A 120 -34.96 -3.73 -2.62
C ARG A 120 -35.87 -4.93 -2.92
N GLY A 121 -36.41 -5.00 -4.16
CA GLY A 121 -37.31 -6.07 -4.57
C GLY A 121 -36.60 -7.31 -5.08
N CYS A 122 -35.43 -7.14 -5.71
CA CYS A 122 -34.63 -8.26 -6.22
C CYS A 122 -33.17 -7.86 -6.33
N CYS A 123 -32.30 -8.87 -6.42
CA CYS A 123 -30.90 -8.68 -6.78
C CYS A 123 -30.42 -9.78 -7.73
N VAL A 124 -29.39 -9.46 -8.50
CA VAL A 124 -28.52 -10.41 -9.18
C VAL A 124 -27.17 -10.40 -8.48
N VAL A 125 -26.64 -11.59 -8.25
CA VAL A 125 -25.32 -11.80 -7.63
C VAL A 125 -24.47 -12.58 -8.60
N ALA A 126 -23.27 -12.10 -8.87
CA ALA A 126 -22.33 -12.75 -9.76
C ALA A 126 -20.97 -12.92 -9.05
N PRO A 127 -20.40 -14.12 -9.02
CA PRO A 127 -19.09 -14.34 -8.45
C PRO A 127 -18.00 -13.67 -9.28
N ILE A 128 -17.09 -13.00 -8.59
CA ILE A 128 -15.85 -12.48 -9.18
C ILE A 128 -14.75 -13.51 -8.95
N VAL A 129 -14.19 -14.03 -10.04
CA VAL A 129 -13.17 -15.08 -10.02
C VAL A 129 -11.86 -14.53 -10.55
N LEU A 130 -10.78 -14.64 -9.74
CA LEU A 130 -9.43 -14.31 -10.15
C LEU A 130 -8.52 -15.55 -10.06
N HIS A 131 -7.80 -15.83 -11.14
CA HIS A 131 -6.88 -16.97 -11.20
C HIS A 131 -7.52 -18.32 -10.82
N GLY A 132 -8.76 -18.54 -11.23
CA GLY A 132 -9.51 -19.77 -10.94
C GLY A 132 -9.99 -19.89 -9.49
N ARG A 133 -9.93 -18.83 -8.70
CA ARG A 133 -10.39 -18.80 -7.30
C ARG A 133 -11.43 -17.72 -7.07
N ALA A 134 -12.40 -17.98 -6.20
CA ALA A 134 -13.35 -16.97 -5.76
C ALA A 134 -12.59 -15.81 -5.09
N TRP A 135 -12.74 -14.63 -5.64
CA TRP A 135 -12.15 -13.41 -5.11
C TRP A 135 -13.16 -12.58 -4.32
N GLY A 136 -14.40 -12.60 -4.75
CA GLY A 136 -15.48 -11.85 -4.15
C GLY A 136 -16.77 -11.99 -4.95
N GLU A 137 -17.70 -11.05 -4.77
CA GLU A 137 -18.95 -11.01 -5.51
C GLU A 137 -19.29 -9.61 -6.01
N LEU A 138 -20.01 -9.58 -7.12
CA LEU A 138 -20.72 -8.46 -7.65
C LEU A 138 -22.21 -8.60 -7.28
N TYR A 139 -22.78 -7.56 -6.72
CA TYR A 139 -24.17 -7.48 -6.33
C TYR A 139 -24.85 -6.29 -7.03
N VAL A 140 -26.00 -6.51 -7.67
CA VAL A 140 -26.83 -5.44 -8.25
C VAL A 140 -28.28 -5.65 -7.84
N ALA A 141 -28.94 -4.56 -7.41
CA ALA A 141 -30.33 -4.63 -6.96
C ALA A 141 -31.21 -3.62 -7.68
N ARG A 142 -32.52 -3.96 -7.75
CA ARG A 142 -33.60 -3.07 -8.12
C ARG A 142 -34.54 -2.84 -6.93
N PRO A 143 -35.22 -1.69 -6.84
CA PRO A 143 -36.16 -1.41 -5.77
C PRO A 143 -37.41 -2.32 -5.87
N ALA A 144 -38.14 -2.40 -4.79
CA ALA A 144 -39.44 -3.10 -4.79
C ALA A 144 -40.40 -2.43 -5.78
N GLY A 145 -41.13 -3.25 -6.54
CA GLY A 145 -42.05 -2.80 -7.59
C GLY A 145 -41.47 -2.66 -9.00
N GLU A 146 -40.14 -2.69 -9.12
CA GLU A 146 -39.47 -2.75 -10.42
C GLU A 146 -39.42 -4.19 -10.99
N PRO A 147 -39.26 -4.36 -12.31
CA PRO A 147 -39.17 -5.68 -12.92
C PRO A 147 -38.02 -6.51 -12.32
N VAL A 148 -38.33 -7.77 -11.97
CA VAL A 148 -37.33 -8.70 -11.43
C VAL A 148 -36.29 -9.03 -12.50
N PHE A 149 -35.03 -9.16 -12.11
CA PHE A 149 -33.98 -9.65 -13.00
C PHE A 149 -34.32 -11.04 -13.53
N GLY A 150 -34.13 -11.23 -14.85
CA GLY A 150 -34.35 -12.52 -15.51
C GLY A 150 -33.07 -13.30 -15.72
N ARG A 151 -33.17 -14.44 -16.40
CA ARG A 151 -32.02 -15.28 -16.77
C ARG A 151 -31.00 -14.53 -17.64
N ALA A 152 -31.50 -13.76 -18.61
CA ALA A 152 -30.60 -12.96 -19.47
C ALA A 152 -29.78 -11.92 -18.70
N ASP A 153 -30.40 -11.32 -17.65
CA ASP A 153 -29.68 -10.40 -16.77
C ASP A 153 -28.59 -11.13 -15.95
N ALA A 154 -28.90 -12.37 -15.48
CA ALA A 154 -27.91 -13.18 -14.76
C ALA A 154 -26.76 -13.64 -15.67
N ASP A 155 -27.06 -14.12 -16.87
CA ASP A 155 -26.05 -14.50 -17.85
C ASP A 155 -25.15 -13.28 -18.19
N PHE A 156 -25.78 -12.11 -18.38
CA PHE A 156 -25.04 -10.87 -18.63
C PHE A 156 -24.21 -10.41 -17.41
N ALA A 157 -24.74 -10.55 -16.19
CA ALA A 157 -24.01 -10.27 -14.95
C ALA A 157 -22.76 -11.14 -14.82
N THR A 158 -22.82 -12.41 -15.25
CA THR A 158 -21.65 -13.31 -15.27
C THR A 158 -20.55 -12.75 -16.18
N VAL A 159 -20.90 -12.26 -17.36
CA VAL A 159 -19.92 -11.62 -18.28
C VAL A 159 -19.36 -10.35 -17.68
N LEU A 160 -20.22 -9.52 -17.08
CA LEU A 160 -19.78 -8.27 -16.44
C LEU A 160 -18.88 -8.51 -15.24
N ALA A 161 -19.13 -9.57 -14.45
CA ALA A 161 -18.27 -9.97 -13.35
C ALA A 161 -16.87 -10.39 -13.84
N ALA A 162 -16.78 -11.08 -14.98
CA ALA A 162 -15.51 -11.43 -15.61
C ALA A 162 -14.75 -10.17 -16.08
N VAL A 163 -15.46 -9.17 -16.63
CA VAL A 163 -14.84 -7.88 -17.02
C VAL A 163 -14.35 -7.13 -15.76
N ALA A 164 -15.18 -7.07 -14.72
CA ALA A 164 -14.79 -6.47 -13.43
C ALA A 164 -13.57 -7.18 -12.83
N ALA A 165 -13.53 -8.52 -12.88
CA ALA A 165 -12.39 -9.33 -12.45
C ALA A 165 -11.09 -8.93 -13.17
N ALA A 166 -11.13 -8.74 -14.49
CA ALA A 166 -9.97 -8.31 -15.26
C ALA A 166 -9.45 -6.93 -14.82
N GLY A 167 -10.35 -5.95 -14.58
CA GLY A 167 -10.00 -4.61 -14.10
C GLY A 167 -9.42 -4.63 -12.68
N ILE A 168 -9.99 -5.43 -11.79
CA ILE A 168 -9.50 -5.62 -10.42
C ILE A 168 -8.12 -6.28 -10.44
N ALA A 169 -7.94 -7.37 -11.20
CA ALA A 169 -6.66 -8.06 -11.35
C ALA A 169 -5.56 -7.12 -11.86
N GLN A 170 -5.88 -6.27 -12.83
CA GLN A 170 -4.92 -5.28 -13.33
C GLN A 170 -4.53 -4.25 -12.26
N THR A 171 -5.49 -3.80 -11.45
CA THR A 171 -5.24 -2.87 -10.34
C THR A 171 -4.35 -3.51 -9.26
N GLU A 172 -4.64 -4.75 -8.86
CA GLU A 172 -3.83 -5.50 -7.89
C GLU A 172 -2.40 -5.75 -8.42
N ARG A 173 -2.25 -6.14 -9.70
CA ARG A 173 -0.93 -6.31 -10.35
C ARG A 173 -0.14 -5.01 -10.37
N LEU A 174 -0.78 -3.88 -10.67
CA LEU A 174 -0.12 -2.58 -10.68
C LEU A 174 0.31 -2.15 -9.28
N ALA A 175 -0.55 -2.36 -8.27
CA ALA A 175 -0.22 -2.08 -6.88
C ALA A 175 0.97 -2.92 -6.41
N GLU A 176 0.96 -4.23 -6.71
CA GLU A 176 2.08 -5.12 -6.35
C GLU A 176 3.36 -4.78 -7.11
N ALA A 177 3.28 -4.48 -8.41
CA ALA A 177 4.44 -4.03 -9.19
C ALA A 177 5.05 -2.73 -8.62
N ARG A 178 4.21 -1.78 -8.18
CA ARG A 178 4.66 -0.57 -7.50
C ARG A 178 5.31 -0.88 -6.15
N ARG A 179 4.69 -1.74 -5.34
CA ARG A 179 5.26 -2.17 -4.07
C ARG A 179 6.64 -2.77 -4.27
N LEU A 180 6.79 -3.72 -5.19
CA LEU A 180 8.08 -4.34 -5.52
C LEU A 180 9.11 -3.36 -6.09
N ALA A 181 8.66 -2.37 -6.87
CA ALA A 181 9.54 -1.38 -7.47
C ALA A 181 10.04 -0.32 -6.49
N PHE A 182 9.27 0.01 -5.44
CA PHE A 182 9.51 1.18 -4.60
C PHE A 182 9.61 0.90 -3.10
N THR A 183 9.45 -0.36 -2.65
CA THR A 183 9.65 -0.74 -1.24
C THR A 183 10.79 -1.74 -1.08
N ASP A 184 11.44 -1.70 0.08
CA ASP A 184 12.39 -2.73 0.51
C ASP A 184 11.62 -3.92 1.08
N ALA A 185 11.92 -5.12 0.57
CA ALA A 185 11.15 -6.32 0.90
C ALA A 185 11.31 -6.77 2.36
N LEU A 186 12.45 -6.47 3.00
CA LEU A 186 12.71 -6.86 4.38
C LEU A 186 12.03 -5.92 5.38
N THR A 187 12.21 -4.62 5.20
CA THR A 187 11.78 -3.63 6.19
C THR A 187 10.41 -3.01 5.89
N GLY A 188 9.88 -3.21 4.66
CA GLY A 188 8.65 -2.54 4.20
C GLY A 188 8.78 -1.03 3.97
N LEU A 189 9.92 -0.44 4.26
CA LEU A 189 10.21 0.98 3.99
C LEU A 189 10.33 1.25 2.50
N ALA A 190 10.34 2.52 2.11
CA ALA A 190 10.72 2.91 0.76
C ALA A 190 12.13 2.39 0.42
N ASN A 191 12.38 2.05 -0.84
CA ASN A 191 13.72 1.68 -1.29
C ASN A 191 14.47 2.87 -1.91
N ARG A 192 15.72 2.66 -2.31
CA ARG A 192 16.58 3.69 -2.95
C ARG A 192 15.90 4.38 -4.12
N ARG A 193 15.21 3.62 -4.96
CA ARG A 193 14.54 4.17 -6.15
C ARG A 193 13.41 5.13 -5.79
N ALA A 194 12.65 4.83 -4.73
CA ALA A 194 11.61 5.72 -4.23
C ALA A 194 12.18 7.05 -3.72
N VAL A 195 13.32 6.98 -3.02
CA VAL A 195 14.03 8.17 -2.53
C VAL A 195 14.53 9.02 -3.68
N ASP A 196 15.19 8.42 -4.68
CA ASP A 196 15.74 9.14 -5.83
C ASP A 196 14.64 9.93 -6.55
N MET A 197 13.48 9.29 -6.82
CA MET A 197 12.33 9.95 -7.44
C MET A 197 11.76 11.09 -6.58
N ARG A 198 11.54 10.83 -5.28
CA ARG A 198 10.95 11.82 -4.38
C ARG A 198 11.89 13.01 -4.14
N LEU A 199 13.20 12.77 -4.11
CA LEU A 199 14.20 13.81 -3.94
C LEU A 199 14.28 14.75 -5.16
N ASP A 200 14.20 14.22 -6.38
CA ASP A 200 14.15 15.04 -7.60
C ASP A 200 12.91 15.94 -7.59
N GLU A 201 11.73 15.40 -7.24
CA GLU A 201 10.49 16.17 -7.07
C GLU A 201 10.62 17.24 -5.97
N ALA A 202 11.23 16.90 -4.83
CA ALA A 202 11.42 17.80 -3.70
C ALA A 202 12.35 18.99 -4.06
N LEU A 203 13.44 18.72 -4.79
CA LEU A 203 14.35 19.77 -5.24
C LEU A 203 13.71 20.70 -6.28
N GLU A 204 12.79 20.19 -7.09
CA GLU A 204 11.97 21.04 -7.96
C GLU A 204 11.04 21.94 -7.14
N GLN A 205 10.38 21.41 -6.10
CA GLN A 205 9.56 22.20 -5.18
C GLN A 205 10.39 23.24 -4.40
N HIS A 206 11.62 22.87 -3.99
CA HIS A 206 12.57 23.83 -3.40
C HIS A 206 12.89 24.98 -4.36
N ARG A 207 13.20 24.65 -5.63
CA ARG A 207 13.58 25.63 -6.64
C ARG A 207 12.46 26.59 -7.02
N THR A 208 11.21 26.11 -7.06
CA THR A 208 10.03 26.90 -7.47
C THR A 208 9.31 27.56 -6.31
N GLY A 209 9.27 26.95 -5.14
CA GLY A 209 8.49 27.39 -3.98
C GLY A 209 9.32 27.64 -2.72
N GLY A 210 10.64 27.43 -2.75
CA GLY A 210 11.52 27.68 -1.60
C GLY A 210 11.37 26.69 -0.46
N LEU A 211 10.64 25.56 -0.64
CA LEU A 211 10.46 24.56 0.41
C LEU A 211 11.81 24.00 0.88
N VAL A 212 11.98 23.86 2.19
CA VAL A 212 13.18 23.25 2.76
C VAL A 212 13.18 21.76 2.43
N VAL A 213 14.32 21.25 1.96
CA VAL A 213 14.54 19.83 1.68
C VAL A 213 15.72 19.36 2.50
N SER A 214 15.47 18.37 3.35
CA SER A 214 16.50 17.81 4.23
C SER A 214 16.64 16.31 3.99
N LEU A 215 17.88 15.84 3.93
CA LEU A 215 18.23 14.43 3.82
C LEU A 215 19.05 14.01 5.04
N VAL A 216 18.55 13.01 5.75
CA VAL A 216 19.24 12.33 6.85
C VAL A 216 19.71 10.97 6.32
N VAL A 217 21.01 10.72 6.33
CA VAL A 217 21.59 9.42 5.97
C VAL A 217 22.07 8.72 7.22
N CYS A 218 21.74 7.45 7.35
CA CYS A 218 21.98 6.62 8.52
C CYS A 218 22.73 5.35 8.12
N ASP A 219 23.71 4.96 8.90
CA ASP A 219 24.46 3.71 8.74
C ASP A 219 24.42 2.96 10.08
N LEU A 220 23.80 1.78 10.08
CA LEU A 220 23.59 0.97 11.27
C LEU A 220 24.90 0.29 11.68
N ASN A 221 25.39 0.60 12.87
CA ASN A 221 26.67 0.08 13.35
C ASN A 221 26.55 -1.40 13.74
N GLY A 222 27.63 -2.15 13.50
CA GLY A 222 27.77 -3.51 14.02
C GLY A 222 27.00 -4.62 13.31
N LEU A 223 26.24 -4.34 12.24
CA LEU A 223 25.43 -5.34 11.54
C LEU A 223 26.26 -6.58 11.10
N LYS A 224 27.47 -6.35 10.55
CA LYS A 224 28.36 -7.46 10.15
C LYS A 224 28.71 -8.35 11.32
N ARG A 225 29.04 -7.76 12.48
CA ARG A 225 29.39 -8.51 13.71
C ARG A 225 28.18 -9.32 14.21
N VAL A 226 26.98 -8.75 14.15
CA VAL A 226 25.74 -9.47 14.49
C VAL A 226 25.54 -10.66 13.56
N ASN A 227 25.69 -10.46 12.25
CA ASN A 227 25.59 -11.54 11.25
C ASN A 227 26.60 -12.64 11.49
N ASP A 228 27.87 -12.28 11.71
CA ASP A 228 28.97 -13.24 11.90
C ASP A 228 28.82 -14.02 13.22
N SER A 229 28.29 -13.41 14.28
CA SER A 229 28.17 -14.03 15.62
C SER A 229 26.83 -14.72 15.87
N ARG A 230 25.72 -14.22 15.28
CA ARG A 230 24.35 -14.67 15.60
C ARG A 230 23.55 -15.13 14.37
N GLY A 231 24.15 -15.05 13.18
CA GLY A 231 23.53 -15.45 11.90
C GLY A 231 22.66 -14.35 11.26
N HIS A 232 22.45 -14.49 9.96
CA HIS A 232 21.72 -13.51 9.13
C HIS A 232 20.29 -13.23 9.60
N ALA A 233 19.58 -14.25 10.11
CA ALA A 233 18.22 -14.07 10.61
C ALA A 233 18.14 -13.11 11.82
N VAL A 234 19.23 -12.99 12.61
CA VAL A 234 19.29 -12.01 13.71
C VAL A 234 19.61 -10.64 13.17
N GLY A 235 20.50 -10.54 12.17
CA GLY A 235 20.77 -9.29 11.47
C GLY A 235 19.55 -8.74 10.75
N ASP A 236 18.77 -9.59 10.11
CA ASP A 236 17.50 -9.19 9.46
C ASP A 236 16.52 -8.60 10.49
N ARG A 237 16.37 -9.23 11.66
CA ARG A 237 15.56 -8.67 12.76
C ARG A 237 16.06 -7.32 13.27
N LEU A 238 17.37 -7.12 13.31
CA LEU A 238 17.96 -5.82 13.67
C LEU A 238 17.56 -4.75 12.62
N LEU A 239 17.67 -5.08 11.34
CA LEU A 239 17.27 -4.20 10.24
C LEU A 239 15.78 -3.85 10.28
N GLU A 240 14.89 -4.82 10.53
CA GLU A 240 13.45 -4.62 10.69
C GLU A 240 13.13 -3.69 11.88
N ARG A 241 13.76 -3.93 13.04
CA ARG A 241 13.58 -3.10 14.23
C ARG A 241 14.06 -1.68 14.01
N PHE A 242 15.25 -1.50 13.43
CA PHE A 242 15.75 -0.17 13.10
C PHE A 242 14.86 0.53 12.07
N GLY A 243 14.38 -0.19 11.05
CA GLY A 243 13.40 0.32 10.09
C GLY A 243 12.12 0.82 10.76
N SER A 244 11.63 0.12 11.77
CA SER A 244 10.46 0.55 12.57
C SER A 244 10.75 1.81 13.37
N VAL A 245 11.93 1.90 14.01
CA VAL A 245 12.36 3.11 14.73
C VAL A 245 12.48 4.30 13.77
N LEU A 246 13.10 4.10 12.61
CA LEU A 246 13.23 5.13 11.58
C LEU A 246 11.87 5.64 11.10
N SER A 247 10.93 4.73 10.85
CA SER A 247 9.57 5.07 10.44
C SER A 247 8.84 5.89 11.50
N LEU A 248 8.94 5.52 12.77
CA LEU A 248 8.35 6.25 13.89
C LEU A 248 8.95 7.66 14.04
N CYS A 249 10.27 7.80 13.94
CA CYS A 249 10.93 9.10 13.95
C CYS A 249 10.52 9.94 12.73
N GLY A 250 10.46 9.35 11.54
CA GLY A 250 9.99 10.03 10.34
C GLY A 250 8.56 10.53 10.45
N ALA A 251 7.67 9.78 11.10
CA ALA A 251 6.27 10.17 11.31
C ALA A 251 6.10 11.40 12.23
N MET A 252 7.13 11.79 12.99
CA MET A 252 7.12 13.03 13.79
C MET A 252 7.17 14.30 12.93
N LEU A 253 7.56 14.18 11.66
CA LEU A 253 7.68 15.29 10.72
C LEU A 253 6.74 15.07 9.52
N PRO A 254 5.87 16.06 9.19
CA PRO A 254 5.03 15.95 8.01
C PRO A 254 5.88 15.91 6.73
N GLY A 255 5.41 15.21 5.70
CA GLY A 255 6.07 15.14 4.40
C GLY A 255 7.37 14.33 4.37
N THR A 256 7.64 13.50 5.39
CA THR A 256 8.86 12.69 5.49
C THR A 256 8.69 11.31 4.89
N LEU A 257 9.71 10.88 4.14
CA LEU A 257 9.83 9.52 3.59
C LEU A 257 10.96 8.79 4.32
N ALA A 258 10.62 7.68 5.00
CA ALA A 258 11.59 6.78 5.58
C ALA A 258 11.96 5.68 4.58
N ALA A 259 13.25 5.40 4.41
CA ALA A 259 13.72 4.45 3.41
C ALA A 259 14.94 3.66 3.84
N ARG A 260 15.10 2.47 3.24
CA ARG A 260 16.33 1.68 3.27
C ARG A 260 17.02 1.75 1.91
N LEU A 261 18.26 2.21 1.91
CA LEU A 261 19.03 2.39 0.67
C LEU A 261 19.73 1.10 0.22
N GLY A 262 20.00 0.20 1.15
CA GLY A 262 20.58 -1.12 0.92
C GLY A 262 21.53 -1.52 2.06
N GLY A 263 21.73 -2.81 2.29
CA GLY A 263 22.60 -3.27 3.38
C GLY A 263 22.16 -2.72 4.76
N ASP A 264 23.05 -1.96 5.39
CA ASP A 264 22.89 -1.25 6.67
C ASP A 264 22.61 0.26 6.51
N GLU A 265 22.42 0.74 5.26
CA GLU A 265 22.17 2.14 4.95
C GLU A 265 20.66 2.46 4.88
N PHE A 266 20.27 3.51 5.60
CA PHE A 266 18.90 4.03 5.65
C PHE A 266 18.89 5.54 5.45
N CYS A 267 17.71 6.12 5.19
CA CYS A 267 17.55 7.56 5.17
C CYS A 267 16.15 8.05 5.54
N LEU A 268 16.07 9.32 5.98
CA LEU A 268 14.85 10.11 6.01
C LEU A 268 14.99 11.26 5.01
N LEU A 269 14.01 11.41 4.14
CA LEU A 269 13.85 12.57 3.27
C LEU A 269 12.67 13.40 3.76
N ALA A 270 12.95 14.58 4.31
CA ALA A 270 11.93 15.51 4.80
C ALA A 270 11.78 16.69 3.83
N VAL A 271 10.53 17.05 3.51
CA VAL A 271 10.18 18.15 2.60
C VAL A 271 9.19 19.07 3.29
N GLY A 272 9.61 20.30 3.53
CA GLY A 272 8.84 21.33 4.23
C GLY A 272 9.32 21.65 5.64
N PRO A 273 9.58 20.68 6.53
CA PRO A 273 10.07 20.95 7.88
C PRO A 273 11.38 21.74 7.89
N GLU A 274 11.51 22.61 8.86
CA GLU A 274 12.73 23.39 9.09
C GLU A 274 13.91 22.48 9.47
N SER A 275 15.13 22.91 9.11
CA SER A 275 16.35 22.11 9.33
C SER A 275 16.53 21.72 10.80
N ASP A 276 16.24 22.62 11.74
CA ASP A 276 16.39 22.35 13.18
C ASP A 276 15.42 21.28 13.71
N GLU A 277 14.21 21.20 13.14
CA GLU A 277 13.25 20.15 13.47
C GLU A 277 13.76 18.79 12.99
N VAL A 278 14.32 18.73 11.79
CA VAL A 278 14.90 17.50 11.24
C VAL A 278 16.10 17.04 12.06
N VAL A 279 16.95 17.98 12.51
CA VAL A 279 18.12 17.65 13.36
C VAL A 279 17.68 17.11 14.72
N LYS A 280 16.61 17.65 15.31
CA LYS A 280 16.05 17.11 16.57
C LYS A 280 15.57 15.67 16.39
N VAL A 281 14.85 15.40 15.30
CA VAL A 281 14.38 14.04 14.99
C VAL A 281 15.55 13.10 14.68
N ALA A 282 16.60 13.58 14.03
CA ALA A 282 17.83 12.81 13.83
C ALA A 282 18.55 12.48 15.16
N GLY A 283 18.53 13.39 16.12
CA GLY A 283 19.04 13.14 17.47
C GLY A 283 18.22 12.09 18.23
N GLU A 284 16.90 12.19 18.17
CA GLU A 284 16.00 11.18 18.74
C GLU A 284 16.22 9.80 18.09
N LEU A 285 16.46 9.77 16.78
CA LEU A 285 16.78 8.52 16.07
C LEU A 285 18.09 7.90 16.60
N CYS A 286 19.13 8.70 16.84
CA CYS A 286 20.38 8.22 17.45
C CYS A 286 20.14 7.61 18.84
N ALA A 287 19.36 8.31 19.69
CA ALA A 287 19.04 7.86 21.03
C ALA A 287 18.28 6.52 21.01
N ARG A 288 17.21 6.41 20.22
CA ARG A 288 16.42 5.18 20.10
C ARG A 288 17.19 4.03 19.45
N ALA A 289 18.07 4.32 18.49
CA ALA A 289 18.91 3.30 17.89
C ALA A 289 19.92 2.71 18.89
N ALA A 290 20.42 3.54 19.84
CA ALA A 290 21.32 3.07 20.91
C ALA A 290 20.62 2.14 21.93
N GLU A 291 19.30 2.24 22.05
CA GLU A 291 18.50 1.37 22.92
C GLU A 291 18.18 -0.01 22.30
N LEU A 292 18.52 -0.23 21.02
CA LEU A 292 18.28 -1.52 20.37
C LEU A 292 19.24 -2.60 20.88
N ASP A 293 18.70 -3.64 21.49
CA ASP A 293 19.46 -4.74 22.14
C ASP A 293 20.44 -5.49 21.24
N LEU A 294 20.30 -5.37 19.91
CA LEU A 294 21.07 -6.14 18.93
C LEU A 294 22.15 -5.32 18.22
N GLY A 295 22.06 -3.97 18.27
CA GLY A 295 22.90 -3.07 17.51
C GLY A 295 23.96 -2.35 18.37
N GLU A 296 24.75 -1.52 17.71
CA GLU A 296 25.78 -0.65 18.30
C GLU A 296 25.47 0.81 18.02
N GLY A 297 24.16 1.12 17.91
CA GLY A 297 23.69 2.45 17.52
C GLY A 297 23.80 2.69 16.01
N VAL A 298 23.77 3.95 15.63
CA VAL A 298 23.73 4.41 14.25
C VAL A 298 24.60 5.63 14.05
N ALA A 299 25.29 5.72 12.94
CA ALA A 299 26.00 6.94 12.51
C ALA A 299 25.06 7.75 11.60
N VAL A 300 24.77 8.99 11.96
CA VAL A 300 23.80 9.85 11.28
C VAL A 300 24.44 11.11 10.73
N GLY A 301 24.20 11.37 9.43
CA GLY A 301 24.57 12.61 8.75
C GLY A 301 23.35 13.33 8.21
N VAL A 302 23.32 14.65 8.39
CA VAL A 302 22.21 15.51 7.95
C VAL A 302 22.72 16.55 6.96
N ALA A 303 21.97 16.74 5.85
CA ALA A 303 22.16 17.86 4.93
C ALA A 303 20.80 18.48 4.61
N SER A 304 20.70 19.80 4.74
CA SER A 304 19.46 20.55 4.52
C SER A 304 19.69 21.76 3.64
N THR A 305 18.76 22.03 2.72
CA THR A 305 18.77 23.29 1.93
C THR A 305 18.51 24.53 2.80
N GLY A 306 18.03 24.35 4.03
CA GLY A 306 17.88 25.41 5.04
C GLY A 306 19.18 25.78 5.74
N ASP A 307 20.25 24.96 5.60
CA ASP A 307 21.57 25.21 6.19
C ASP A 307 22.53 25.87 5.16
N PRO A 308 23.62 26.53 5.59
CA PRO A 308 24.55 27.22 4.70
C PRO A 308 25.52 26.25 3.97
N ILE A 309 24.97 25.30 3.23
CA ILE A 309 25.68 24.27 2.44
C ILE A 309 25.99 24.70 1.00
N GLY A 310 25.63 25.94 0.64
CA GLY A 310 25.68 26.44 -0.74
C GLY A 310 24.57 25.87 -1.63
N PRO A 311 24.49 26.31 -2.90
CA PRO A 311 23.36 25.96 -3.76
C PRO A 311 23.29 24.46 -4.07
N VAL A 312 22.15 23.85 -3.78
CA VAL A 312 21.86 22.44 -4.07
C VAL A 312 21.12 22.36 -5.42
N ARG A 313 21.86 22.04 -6.48
CA ARG A 313 21.32 21.96 -7.85
C ARG A 313 20.94 20.54 -8.29
N SER A 314 21.21 19.52 -7.48
CA SER A 314 20.92 18.12 -7.83
C SER A 314 20.80 17.24 -6.58
N ALA A 315 20.01 16.19 -6.68
CA ALA A 315 19.88 15.12 -5.68
C ALA A 315 21.25 14.56 -5.28
N ARG A 316 22.12 14.33 -6.26
CA ARG A 316 23.48 13.81 -6.02
C ARG A 316 24.29 14.70 -5.09
N ARG A 317 24.16 16.05 -5.16
CA ARG A 317 24.87 16.96 -4.27
C ARG A 317 24.37 16.83 -2.83
N LEU A 318 23.06 16.80 -2.62
CA LEU A 318 22.48 16.66 -1.29
C LEU A 318 22.85 15.32 -0.65
N PHE A 319 22.82 14.23 -1.42
CA PHE A 319 23.31 12.92 -0.96
C PHE A 319 24.79 13.00 -0.54
N ARG A 320 25.67 13.55 -1.37
CA ARG A 320 27.10 13.65 -1.01
C ARG A 320 27.35 14.43 0.27
N LEU A 321 26.57 15.47 0.52
CA LEU A 321 26.67 16.26 1.75
C LEU A 321 26.23 15.44 2.96
N ALA A 322 25.11 14.73 2.87
CA ALA A 322 24.61 13.88 3.94
C ALA A 322 25.56 12.68 4.19
N ASP A 323 26.09 12.04 3.14
CA ASP A 323 27.07 10.95 3.23
C ASP A 323 28.38 11.45 3.89
N ALA A 324 28.88 12.63 3.50
CA ALA A 324 30.08 13.19 4.11
C ALA A 324 29.88 13.50 5.60
N ALA A 325 28.70 13.97 5.96
CA ALA A 325 28.33 14.18 7.36
C ALA A 325 28.24 12.83 8.12
N GLN A 326 27.59 11.83 7.55
CA GLN A 326 27.47 10.49 8.11
C GLN A 326 28.86 9.83 8.29
N TYR A 327 29.71 9.92 7.27
CA TYR A 327 31.08 9.41 7.36
C TYR A 327 31.86 10.02 8.54
N ARG A 328 31.70 11.33 8.81
CA ARG A 328 32.33 11.98 9.96
C ARG A 328 31.71 11.53 11.28
N ALA A 329 30.38 11.35 11.34
CA ALA A 329 29.71 10.77 12.51
C ALA A 329 30.29 9.38 12.82
N LYS A 330 30.44 8.53 11.80
CA LYS A 330 30.99 7.17 11.93
C LYS A 330 32.45 7.18 12.37
N ALA A 331 33.30 8.04 11.79
CA ALA A 331 34.72 8.16 12.14
C ALA A 331 34.90 8.68 13.57
N ALA A 332 34.04 9.57 14.04
CA ALA A 332 34.07 10.11 15.39
C ALA A 332 33.36 9.21 16.42
N GLN A 333 32.73 8.11 15.99
CA GLN A 333 31.82 7.29 16.82
C GLN A 333 30.78 8.16 17.54
N SER A 334 30.24 9.16 16.85
CA SER A 334 29.33 10.14 17.43
C SER A 334 28.01 9.48 17.77
N GLY A 335 27.53 9.68 19.00
CA GLY A 335 26.17 9.34 19.42
C GLY A 335 25.10 10.37 18.96
N GLU A 336 25.53 11.45 18.29
CA GLU A 336 24.68 12.53 17.81
C GLU A 336 24.84 12.73 16.29
N PRO A 337 23.85 13.30 15.60
CA PRO A 337 23.94 13.56 14.17
C PRO A 337 24.98 14.63 13.85
N VAL A 338 25.74 14.43 12.78
CA VAL A 338 26.61 15.45 12.19
C VAL A 338 25.84 16.18 11.10
N VAL A 339 25.85 17.51 11.14
CA VAL A 339 25.09 18.36 10.21
C VAL A 339 26.04 19.12 9.28
N ALA A 340 25.82 18.97 7.97
CA ALA A 340 26.62 19.71 6.98
C ALA A 340 26.34 21.23 7.04
N GLY A 341 27.38 22.05 6.97
CA GLY A 341 27.28 23.51 6.89
C GLY A 341 27.24 24.24 8.24
N ARG A 342 27.06 23.56 9.37
CA ARG A 342 26.91 24.21 10.69
C ARG A 342 28.21 24.60 11.35
N HIS A 343 29.36 24.13 10.85
CA HIS A 343 30.68 24.42 11.39
C HIS A 343 31.50 25.25 10.39
N GLY A 344 31.01 26.43 10.03
CA GLY A 344 31.73 27.36 9.15
C GLY A 344 31.16 27.56 7.75
N GLY A 345 29.92 27.19 7.53
CA GLY A 345 29.21 27.38 6.24
C GLY A 345 29.93 26.69 5.08
N ALA A 346 30.28 27.43 4.03
CA ALA A 346 31.00 26.90 2.85
C ALA A 346 32.43 26.42 3.18
N GLN A 347 33.00 26.81 4.33
CA GLN A 347 34.29 26.34 4.83
C GLN A 347 34.17 25.11 5.75
N ASP A 348 32.95 24.67 6.01
CA ASP A 348 32.71 23.46 6.81
C ASP A 348 33.47 22.27 6.24
N PRO A 349 34.20 21.52 7.07
CA PRO A 349 34.96 20.34 6.64
C PRO A 349 34.07 19.27 5.95
N VAL A 350 32.78 19.19 6.32
CA VAL A 350 31.81 18.27 5.68
C VAL A 350 31.52 18.75 4.25
N VAL A 351 31.24 20.05 4.07
CA VAL A 351 30.97 20.63 2.75
C VAL A 351 32.18 20.48 1.84
N ARG A 352 33.38 20.75 2.36
CA ARG A 352 34.64 20.57 1.61
C ARG A 352 34.88 19.10 1.22
N LEU A 353 34.60 18.16 2.10
CA LEU A 353 34.71 16.73 1.82
C LEU A 353 33.73 16.32 0.71
N ALA A 354 32.51 16.79 0.78
CA ALA A 354 31.49 16.51 -0.23
C ALA A 354 31.83 17.08 -1.61
N ASP A 355 32.51 18.22 -1.67
CA ASP A 355 32.91 18.89 -2.92
C ASP A 355 34.27 18.41 -3.47
N SER A 356 35.05 17.66 -2.68
CA SER A 356 36.27 17.06 -3.17
C SER A 356 36.02 16.02 -4.25
N PRO A 357 36.84 15.98 -5.31
CA PRO A 357 36.69 14.94 -6.34
C PRO A 357 36.96 13.59 -5.66
N GLN A 358 35.92 12.73 -5.64
CA GLN A 358 36.11 11.36 -5.18
C GLN A 358 37.20 10.68 -6.03
N PRO A 359 38.19 10.01 -5.44
CA PRO A 359 39.06 9.14 -6.18
C PRO A 359 38.15 8.14 -6.91
N ARG A 360 38.30 8.02 -8.24
CA ARG A 360 37.53 7.06 -9.03
C ARG A 360 37.74 5.70 -8.38
N SER A 361 36.76 5.21 -7.66
CA SER A 361 36.72 3.84 -7.17
C SER A 361 36.88 2.95 -8.40
N GLY A 362 37.97 2.18 -8.44
CA GLY A 362 38.18 1.18 -9.48
C GLY A 362 36.98 0.25 -9.51
N PRO A 363 36.75 -0.49 -10.62
CA PRO A 363 35.58 -1.31 -10.80
C PRO A 363 35.49 -2.34 -9.66
N GLU A 364 34.62 -2.07 -8.71
CA GLU A 364 34.28 -3.00 -7.65
C GLU A 364 33.65 -4.22 -8.32
N ARG A 365 34.41 -5.31 -8.36
CA ARG A 365 33.99 -6.58 -8.94
C ARG A 365 32.81 -7.13 -8.15
N ARG A 366 31.59 -6.76 -8.55
CA ARG A 366 30.38 -7.46 -8.16
C ARG A 366 30.47 -8.90 -8.70
N ARG A 367 31.02 -9.80 -7.91
CA ARG A 367 30.86 -11.23 -8.14
C ARG A 367 29.44 -11.62 -7.82
N PHE A 368 28.56 -11.56 -8.78
CA PHE A 368 27.33 -12.34 -8.75
C PHE A 368 27.72 -13.82 -8.70
N ARG A 369 27.49 -14.48 -7.58
CA ARG A 369 27.41 -15.94 -7.58
C ARG A 369 26.02 -16.33 -8.08
N ARG A 370 26.03 -17.19 -9.08
CA ARG A 370 24.88 -17.89 -9.65
C ARG A 370 24.25 -18.82 -8.60
#